data_d8729338e12f916a54798c9685f7d660
#
_entry.id   d8729338e12f916a54798c9685f7d660
#
_cell.length_a   1.000
_cell.length_b   1.000
_cell.length_c   1.000
_cell.angle_alpha   90.00
_cell.angle_beta   90.00
_cell.angle_gamma   90.00
#
_symmetry.space_group_name_H-M   'P 1'
#
loop_
_entity.id
_entity.type
_entity.pdbx_description
1 polymer ?
#
loop_
_entity_poly.entity_id
_entity_poly.type
_entity_poly.pdbx_seq_one_letter_code
_entity_poly.pdbx_strand_id
1 'polypeptide(L)'
;KEFNAPLSDVFNLLSKHAAYNTAFAPLQVVRVKDSADPERPDGVGSIRRMGFGVIKPLKEEITHLEENKRIEYKLIDNPLVKHHLGRIEFSEITPYITLVTYRIELTAKAPVVSKLILAQLKLAITLGFSRLAKAFASS
;
A
#
# COMPACT_ATOMS: atom_id res chain seq x y z
N LYS A 1 1.26 -10.15 8.55
CA LYS A 1 2.34 -9.51 9.35
C LYS A 1 1.76 -8.91 10.63
N GLU A 2 2.35 -9.24 11.76
CA GLU A 2 2.00 -8.62 13.05
C GLU A 2 2.81 -7.35 13.27
N PHE A 3 2.14 -6.32 13.79
CA PHE A 3 2.75 -5.06 14.19
C PHE A 3 2.54 -4.87 15.70
N ASN A 4 3.60 -4.52 16.42
CA ASN A 4 3.55 -4.28 17.86
C ASN A 4 3.04 -2.86 18.17
N ALA A 5 1.80 -2.61 17.81
CA ALA A 5 1.15 -1.32 18.00
C ALA A 5 -0.36 -1.47 17.98
N PRO A 6 -1.10 -0.54 18.60
CA PRO A 6 -2.57 -0.51 18.52
C PRO A 6 -3.09 -0.40 17.09
N LEU A 7 -4.26 -0.95 16.85
CA LEU A 7 -4.92 -0.97 15.53
C LEU A 7 -5.00 0.41 14.89
N SER A 8 -5.41 1.42 15.63
CA SER A 8 -5.53 2.79 15.11
C SER A 8 -4.18 3.36 14.65
N ASP A 9 -3.10 3.07 15.35
CA ASP A 9 -1.76 3.57 14.99
C ASP A 9 -1.25 2.91 13.71
N VAL A 10 -1.46 1.59 13.58
CA VAL A 10 -1.05 0.85 12.38
C VAL A 10 -1.88 1.28 11.18
N PHE A 11 -3.20 1.43 11.34
CA PHE A 11 -4.06 1.90 10.27
C PHE A 11 -3.68 3.33 9.83
N ASN A 12 -3.46 4.24 10.77
CA ASN A 12 -3.08 5.61 10.46
C ASN A 12 -1.75 5.67 9.69
N LEU A 13 -0.79 4.83 10.06
CA LEU A 13 0.48 4.75 9.32
C LEU A 13 0.26 4.30 7.88
N LEU A 14 -0.42 3.17 7.69
CA LEU A 14 -0.56 2.52 6.38
C LEU A 14 -1.61 3.20 5.48
N SER A 15 -2.43 4.09 6.02
CA SER A 15 -3.37 4.89 5.22
C SER A 15 -2.73 6.14 4.61
N LYS A 16 -1.48 6.45 4.95
CA LYS A 16 -0.76 7.62 4.43
C LYS A 16 0.24 7.22 3.35
N HIS A 17 0.19 7.88 2.20
CA HIS A 17 1.12 7.59 1.10
C HIS A 17 2.57 7.79 1.50
N ALA A 18 2.87 8.76 2.35
CA ALA A 18 4.23 9.07 2.79
C ALA A 18 4.93 7.89 3.50
N ALA A 19 4.18 7.02 4.20
CA ALA A 19 4.76 5.86 4.87
C ALA A 19 5.43 4.90 3.88
N TYR A 20 4.93 4.83 2.67
CA TYR A 20 5.47 3.94 1.64
C TYR A 20 6.82 4.41 1.10
N ASN A 21 7.19 5.68 1.28
CA ASN A 21 8.55 6.16 0.98
C ASN A 21 9.58 5.51 1.89
N THR A 22 9.23 5.28 3.15
CA THR A 22 10.10 4.55 4.10
C THR A 22 10.11 3.06 3.79
N ALA A 23 8.93 2.48 3.57
CA ALA A 23 8.79 1.04 3.32
C ALA A 23 9.53 0.58 2.07
N PHE A 24 9.41 1.33 0.99
CA PHE A 24 9.90 0.93 -0.32
C PHE A 24 11.12 1.73 -0.80
N ALA A 25 11.78 2.46 0.10
CA ALA A 25 12.99 3.19 -0.29
C ALA A 25 14.00 2.27 -1.03
N PRO A 26 14.65 2.72 -2.10
CA PRO A 26 14.68 4.10 -2.63
C PRO A 26 13.53 4.50 -3.56
N LEU A 27 12.50 3.65 -3.71
CA LEU A 27 11.31 4.00 -4.47
C LEU A 27 10.62 5.20 -3.82
N GLN A 28 10.21 6.16 -4.66
CA GLN A 28 9.50 7.35 -4.20
C GLN A 28 8.01 7.23 -4.51
N VAL A 29 7.20 7.60 -3.52
CA VAL A 29 5.74 7.63 -3.63
C VAL A 29 5.28 9.06 -3.42
N VAL A 30 4.55 9.61 -4.39
CA VAL A 30 4.08 11.00 -4.37
C VAL A 30 2.58 11.02 -4.64
N ARG A 31 1.81 11.72 -3.79
CA ARG A 31 0.40 11.97 -4.07
C ARG A 31 0.30 13.02 -5.17
N VAL A 32 -0.42 12.70 -6.25
CA VAL A 32 -0.63 13.60 -7.39
C VAL A 32 -2.07 14.11 -7.49
N LYS A 33 -2.99 13.47 -6.79
CA LYS A 33 -4.38 13.90 -6.68
C LYS A 33 -4.88 13.63 -5.28
N ASP A 34 -5.45 14.65 -4.64
CA ASP A 34 -6.10 14.52 -3.34
C ASP A 34 -7.45 13.83 -3.48
N SER A 35 -7.90 13.17 -2.41
CA SER A 35 -9.28 12.71 -2.33
C SER A 35 -10.24 13.90 -2.27
N ALA A 36 -11.54 13.64 -2.43
CA ALA A 36 -12.56 14.68 -2.29
C ALA A 36 -12.74 15.13 -0.84
N ASP A 37 -12.24 14.36 0.14
CA ASP A 37 -12.32 14.70 1.56
C ASP A 37 -11.09 15.48 2.01
N PRO A 38 -11.22 16.78 2.36
CA PRO A 38 -10.08 17.61 2.77
C PRO A 38 -9.41 17.13 4.07
N GLU A 39 -10.14 16.40 4.92
CA GLU A 39 -9.60 15.86 6.17
C GLU A 39 -8.79 14.58 5.94
N ARG A 40 -8.98 13.92 4.80
CA ARG A 40 -8.29 12.68 4.40
C ARG A 40 -7.78 12.79 2.98
N PRO A 41 -6.76 13.61 2.71
CA PRO A 41 -6.26 13.80 1.35
C PRO A 41 -5.76 12.51 0.70
N ASP A 42 -5.34 11.51 1.49
CA ASP A 42 -4.92 10.19 1.00
C ASP A 42 -6.08 9.17 0.97
N GLY A 43 -7.32 9.61 1.10
CA GLY A 43 -8.51 8.77 1.10
C GLY A 43 -8.96 8.33 -0.28
N VAL A 44 -10.21 7.87 -0.35
CA VAL A 44 -10.83 7.35 -1.59
C VAL A 44 -10.80 8.40 -2.71
N GLY A 45 -10.35 7.99 -3.88
CA GLY A 45 -10.18 8.85 -5.06
C GLY A 45 -8.82 9.51 -5.14
N SER A 46 -7.99 9.45 -4.08
CA SER A 46 -6.62 9.94 -4.16
C SER A 46 -5.78 9.07 -5.09
N ILE A 47 -4.83 9.70 -5.77
CA ILE A 47 -3.93 9.01 -6.70
C ILE A 47 -2.50 9.29 -6.28
N ARG A 48 -1.68 8.22 -6.26
CA ARG A 48 -0.24 8.29 -6.00
C ARG A 48 0.54 7.76 -7.20
N ARG A 49 1.70 8.35 -7.43
CA ARG A 49 2.65 7.85 -8.42
C ARG A 49 3.89 7.31 -7.72
N MET A 50 4.48 6.28 -8.31
CA MET A 50 5.65 5.61 -7.77
C MET A 50 6.71 5.41 -8.83
N GLY A 51 7.97 5.58 -8.43
CA GLY A 51 9.13 5.42 -9.29
C GLY A 51 10.37 6.04 -8.69
N PHE A 52 11.30 6.44 -9.54
CA PHE A 52 12.60 6.98 -9.14
C PHE A 52 12.82 8.35 -9.78
N GLY A 53 13.17 9.36 -8.97
CA GLY A 53 13.41 10.71 -9.45
C GLY A 53 12.19 11.28 -10.16
N VAL A 54 12.37 11.73 -11.40
CA VAL A 54 11.29 12.27 -12.24
C VAL A 54 10.50 11.19 -12.98
N ILE A 55 11.00 9.95 -13.00
CA ILE A 55 10.35 8.83 -13.69
C ILE A 55 9.53 8.04 -12.70
N LYS A 56 8.21 8.27 -12.69
CA LYS A 56 7.25 7.60 -11.81
C LYS A 56 6.12 7.01 -12.66
N PRO A 57 6.36 5.85 -13.30
CA PRO A 57 5.40 5.29 -14.27
C PRO A 57 4.19 4.62 -13.63
N LEU A 58 4.25 4.23 -12.37
CA LEU A 58 3.17 3.53 -11.71
C LEU A 58 2.21 4.52 -11.06
N LYS A 59 0.93 4.39 -11.35
CA LYS A 59 -0.14 5.16 -10.70
C LYS A 59 -1.09 4.22 -9.99
N GLU A 60 -1.44 4.53 -8.76
CA GLU A 60 -2.42 3.80 -7.98
C GLU A 60 -3.49 4.75 -7.46
N GLU A 61 -4.75 4.32 -7.55
CA GLU A 61 -5.90 5.02 -7.02
C GLU A 61 -6.46 4.27 -5.82
N ILE A 62 -6.70 4.97 -4.71
CA ILE A 62 -7.39 4.42 -3.56
C ILE A 62 -8.87 4.29 -3.89
N THR A 63 -9.39 3.07 -3.87
CA THR A 63 -10.77 2.77 -4.23
C THR A 63 -11.67 2.50 -3.04
N HIS A 64 -11.10 2.12 -1.90
CA HIS A 64 -11.84 1.84 -0.68
C HIS A 64 -10.98 2.17 0.54
N LEU A 65 -11.59 2.80 1.53
CA LEU A 65 -10.94 3.09 2.81
C LEU A 65 -11.99 3.00 3.90
N GLU A 66 -11.86 1.98 4.75
CA GLU A 66 -12.72 1.75 5.90
C GLU A 66 -11.86 1.80 7.14
N GLU A 67 -12.10 2.79 8.01
CA GLU A 67 -11.26 3.07 9.16
C GLU A 67 -11.04 1.84 10.04
N ASN A 68 -9.77 1.54 10.34
CA ASN A 68 -9.33 0.42 11.17
C ASN A 68 -9.71 -0.97 10.63
N LYS A 69 -10.14 -1.07 9.37
CA LYS A 69 -10.56 -2.34 8.77
C LYS A 69 -9.88 -2.66 7.47
N ARG A 70 -9.95 -1.76 6.46
CA ARG A 70 -9.53 -2.13 5.11
C ARG A 70 -9.17 -0.94 4.26
N ILE A 71 -8.12 -1.11 3.45
CA ILE A 71 -7.73 -0.19 2.39
C ILE A 71 -7.63 -0.99 1.10
N GLU A 72 -8.24 -0.49 0.02
CA GLU A 72 -8.10 -1.07 -1.30
C GLU A 72 -7.62 -0.02 -2.31
N TYR A 73 -6.80 -0.48 -3.26
CA TYR A 73 -6.30 0.36 -4.34
C TYR A 73 -6.17 -0.45 -5.63
N LYS A 74 -6.06 0.25 -6.76
CA LYS A 74 -5.83 -0.36 -8.07
C LYS A 74 -4.79 0.42 -8.86
N LEU A 75 -4.06 -0.26 -9.73
CA LEU A 75 -3.24 0.39 -10.75
C LEU A 75 -4.15 1.01 -11.81
N ILE A 76 -3.81 2.22 -12.23
CA ILE A 76 -4.50 2.94 -13.30
C ILE A 76 -3.51 3.35 -14.37
N ASP A 77 -4.03 3.61 -15.57
CA ASP A 77 -3.24 4.10 -16.71
C ASP A 77 -2.03 3.22 -17.05
N ASN A 78 -2.19 1.89 -16.87
CA ASN A 78 -1.14 0.93 -17.21
C ASN A 78 -1.64 -0.04 -18.28
N PRO A 79 -1.16 0.11 -19.54
CA PRO A 79 -1.65 -0.70 -20.65
C PRO A 79 -1.24 -2.19 -20.59
N LEU A 80 -0.27 -2.53 -19.76
CA LEU A 80 0.21 -3.92 -19.62
C LEU A 80 -0.59 -4.72 -18.61
N VAL A 81 -1.41 -4.07 -17.79
CA VAL A 81 -2.17 -4.70 -16.72
C VAL A 81 -3.66 -4.71 -17.08
N LYS A 82 -4.26 -5.91 -17.09
CA LYS A 82 -5.70 -6.08 -17.32
C LYS A 82 -6.51 -5.88 -16.06
N HIS A 83 -6.00 -6.35 -14.93
CA HIS A 83 -6.67 -6.29 -13.64
C HIS A 83 -5.64 -6.15 -12.54
N HIS A 84 -5.91 -5.30 -11.57
CA HIS A 84 -5.10 -5.17 -10.36
C HIS A 84 -5.99 -4.80 -9.18
N LEU A 85 -5.78 -5.47 -8.07
CA LEU A 85 -6.37 -5.12 -6.78
C LEU A 85 -5.34 -5.29 -5.69
N GLY A 86 -5.09 -4.24 -4.92
CA GLY A 86 -4.38 -4.31 -3.65
C GLY A 86 -5.37 -4.16 -2.51
N ARG A 87 -5.33 -5.06 -1.55
CA ARG A 87 -6.20 -5.03 -0.36
C ARG A 87 -5.36 -5.22 0.88
N ILE A 88 -5.49 -4.29 1.81
CA ILE A 88 -4.84 -4.33 3.11
C ILE A 88 -5.94 -4.43 4.16
N GLU A 89 -5.96 -5.52 4.92
CA GLU A 89 -6.93 -5.74 5.98
C GLU A 89 -6.25 -5.69 7.34
N PHE A 90 -6.94 -5.12 8.31
CA PHE A 90 -6.45 -4.87 9.66
C PHE A 90 -7.32 -5.60 10.66
N SER A 91 -6.71 -6.31 11.60
CA SER A 91 -7.45 -6.89 12.72
C SER A 91 -6.66 -6.79 14.01
N GLU A 92 -7.36 -6.49 15.10
CA GLU A 92 -6.78 -6.42 16.42
C GLU A 92 -6.60 -7.82 16.99
N ILE A 93 -5.36 -8.20 17.34
CA ILE A 93 -5.09 -9.45 18.07
C ILE A 93 -5.16 -9.18 19.56
N THR A 94 -4.48 -8.14 20.01
CA THR A 94 -4.55 -7.60 21.37
C THR A 94 -4.61 -6.07 21.27
N PRO A 95 -4.89 -5.33 22.37
CA PRO A 95 -4.83 -3.87 22.33
C PRO A 95 -3.49 -3.29 21.89
N TYR A 96 -2.43 -4.09 21.89
CA TYR A 96 -1.06 -3.68 21.54
C TYR A 96 -0.48 -4.41 20.33
N ILE A 97 -1.23 -5.31 19.72
CA ILE A 97 -0.79 -6.09 18.56
C ILE A 97 -1.86 -6.09 17.48
N THR A 98 -1.48 -5.69 16.28
CA THR A 98 -2.35 -5.64 15.11
C THR A 98 -1.85 -6.59 14.03
N LEU A 99 -2.75 -7.39 13.47
CA LEU A 99 -2.47 -8.21 12.29
C LEU A 99 -2.83 -7.44 11.03
N VAL A 100 -1.87 -7.34 10.11
CA VAL A 100 -2.06 -6.76 8.79
C VAL A 100 -1.95 -7.84 7.73
N THR A 101 -3.01 -8.04 6.96
CA THR A 101 -3.05 -9.00 5.85
C THR A 101 -3.08 -8.23 4.55
N TYR A 102 -2.09 -8.47 3.69
CA TYR A 102 -1.97 -7.82 2.39
C TYR A 102 -2.24 -8.83 1.29
N ARG A 103 -3.21 -8.52 0.43
CA ARG A 103 -3.54 -9.35 -0.74
C ARG A 103 -3.37 -8.54 -2.00
N ILE A 104 -2.76 -9.15 -3.01
CA ILE A 104 -2.65 -8.56 -4.34
C ILE A 104 -3.21 -9.52 -5.37
N GLU A 105 -4.07 -9.00 -6.24
CA GLU A 105 -4.51 -9.66 -7.45
C GLU A 105 -3.96 -8.89 -8.63
N LEU A 106 -3.31 -9.59 -9.56
CA LEU A 106 -2.76 -8.99 -10.77
C LEU A 106 -2.95 -9.92 -11.96
N THR A 107 -3.54 -9.38 -13.02
CA THR A 107 -3.59 -10.03 -14.33
C THR A 107 -2.96 -9.10 -15.35
N ALA A 108 -1.83 -9.51 -15.92
CA ALA A 108 -1.19 -8.81 -17.03
C ALA A 108 -1.60 -9.44 -18.36
N LYS A 109 -1.29 -8.77 -19.48
CA LYS A 109 -1.58 -9.27 -20.82
C LYS A 109 -0.85 -10.58 -21.14
N ALA A 110 0.29 -10.86 -20.48
CA ALA A 110 1.02 -12.10 -20.60
C ALA A 110 1.06 -12.83 -19.25
N PRO A 111 0.59 -14.09 -19.13
CA PRO A 111 0.52 -14.81 -17.85
C PRO A 111 1.86 -15.00 -17.14
N VAL A 112 2.94 -15.22 -17.89
CA VAL A 112 4.29 -15.37 -17.32
C VAL A 112 4.74 -14.07 -16.66
N VAL A 113 4.44 -12.93 -17.30
CA VAL A 113 4.77 -11.60 -16.76
C VAL A 113 4.00 -11.35 -15.46
N SER A 114 2.73 -11.76 -15.37
CA SER A 114 1.93 -11.64 -14.15
C SER A 114 2.59 -12.34 -12.97
N LYS A 115 3.08 -13.57 -13.17
CA LYS A 115 3.72 -14.35 -12.11
C LYS A 115 5.01 -13.71 -11.62
N LEU A 116 5.82 -13.16 -12.54
CA LEU A 116 7.08 -12.49 -12.21
C LEU A 116 6.82 -11.18 -11.42
N ILE A 117 5.86 -10.39 -11.88
CA ILE A 117 5.50 -9.14 -11.20
C ILE A 117 4.96 -9.43 -9.80
N LEU A 118 4.07 -10.41 -9.65
CA LEU A 118 3.53 -10.78 -8.34
C LEU A 118 4.60 -11.24 -7.37
N ALA A 119 5.57 -12.04 -7.84
CA ALA A 119 6.68 -12.49 -7.01
C ALA A 119 7.54 -11.31 -6.51
N GLN A 120 7.84 -10.34 -7.38
CA GLN A 120 8.59 -9.15 -7.02
C GLN A 120 7.80 -8.25 -6.06
N LEU A 121 6.50 -8.07 -6.27
CA LEU A 121 5.64 -7.30 -5.38
C LEU A 121 5.56 -7.93 -4.00
N LYS A 122 5.39 -9.25 -3.94
CA LYS A 122 5.34 -9.98 -2.67
C LYS A 122 6.63 -9.79 -1.87
N LEU A 123 7.78 -9.88 -2.52
CA LEU A 123 9.06 -9.65 -1.87
C LEU A 123 9.20 -8.21 -1.39
N ALA A 124 8.89 -7.24 -2.23
CA ALA A 124 8.97 -5.81 -1.88
C ALA A 124 8.07 -5.46 -0.70
N ILE A 125 6.84 -5.96 -0.68
CA ILE A 125 5.88 -5.72 0.40
C ILE A 125 6.34 -6.38 1.70
N THR A 126 6.83 -7.62 1.63
CA THR A 126 7.35 -8.34 2.79
C THR A 126 8.50 -7.56 3.43
N LEU A 127 9.46 -7.10 2.63
CA LEU A 127 10.58 -6.29 3.12
C LEU A 127 10.13 -4.92 3.63
N GLY A 128 9.23 -4.26 2.90
CA GLY A 128 8.72 -2.94 3.28
C GLY A 128 7.95 -2.97 4.59
N PHE A 129 7.08 -3.93 4.77
CA PHE A 129 6.32 -4.09 6.01
C PHE A 129 7.21 -4.49 7.18
N SER A 130 8.27 -5.25 6.94
CA SER A 130 9.27 -5.53 7.97
C SER A 130 9.98 -4.26 8.43
N ARG A 131 10.30 -3.35 7.52
CA ARG A 131 10.88 -2.03 7.88
C ARG A 131 9.91 -1.20 8.72
N LEU A 132 8.64 -1.15 8.33
CA LEU A 132 7.62 -0.41 9.08
C LEU A 132 7.37 -1.02 10.46
N ALA A 133 7.34 -2.36 10.56
CA ALA A 133 7.16 -3.04 11.82
C ALA A 133 8.29 -2.76 12.81
N LYS A 134 9.53 -2.63 12.33
CA LYS A 134 10.68 -2.27 13.17
C LYS A 134 10.54 -0.89 13.80
N ALA A 135 9.89 0.05 13.13
CA ALA A 135 9.67 1.38 13.68
C ALA A 135 8.81 1.35 14.95
N PHE A 136 7.85 0.43 15.04
CA PHE A 136 7.07 0.23 16.27
C PHE A 136 7.82 -0.55 17.35
N ALA A 137 8.69 -1.47 16.93
CA ALA A 137 9.47 -2.29 17.88
C ALA A 137 10.54 -1.48 18.62
N SER A 138 11.02 -0.38 18.04
CA SER A 138 12.08 0.46 18.60
C SER A 138 11.58 1.60 19.48
N SER A 139 10.26 1.73 19.64
CA SER A 139 9.65 2.79 20.46
C SER A 139 9.39 2.35 21.90
#